data_b1ce44265d0261ea552273707ba4c9c8
#
_entry.id   b1ce44265d0261ea552273707ba4c9c8
#
_cell.length_a   1.000
_cell.length_b   1.000
_cell.length_c   1.000
_cell.angle_alpha   90.00
_cell.angle_beta   90.00
_cell.angle_gamma   90.00
#
_symmetry.space_group_name_H-M   'P 1'
#
loop_
_entity.id
_entity.type
_entity.pdbx_description
1 polymer ?
#
loop_
_entity_poly.entity_id
_entity_poly.type
_entity_poly.pdbx_seq_one_letter_code
_entity_poly.pdbx_strand_id
1 'polypeptide(L)'
;RIEDTDHERSKQEYTDNITNSLKWLGFNWDEDIQVQSKRLSRHQKIARELLQKKQAFKCVCSEEKIANQRKLIKENKNYSKKICTECKNDNDIQSRDEGFVVRLDVPDEGNLKIKDTIQGDVTVANLELDDFILLRKDQSPTYMLSVVVDDHDLGINYIIRGDDHFINTFRQYY
;
A
#
# COMPACT_ATOMS: atom_id res chain seq x y z
N ARG A 1 1.80 14.86 8.70
CA ARG A 1 1.94 13.44 9.04
C ARG A 1 3.41 13.01 8.94
N ILE A 2 3.88 12.19 9.87
CA ILE A 2 5.18 11.52 9.84
C ILE A 2 4.97 10.07 9.41
N GLU A 3 5.63 9.64 8.35
CA GLU A 3 5.54 8.31 7.77
C GLU A 3 6.75 7.47 8.21
N ASP A 4 6.66 6.90 9.40
CA ASP A 4 7.72 6.17 10.10
C ASP A 4 7.47 4.64 10.17
N THR A 5 6.78 4.08 9.20
CA THR A 5 6.49 2.63 9.14
C THR A 5 7.71 1.77 8.80
N ASP A 6 8.81 2.37 8.35
CA ASP A 6 10.12 1.73 8.21
C ASP A 6 10.97 2.06 9.45
N HIS A 7 10.90 1.21 10.46
CA HIS A 7 11.57 1.43 11.75
C HIS A 7 13.10 1.46 11.67
N GLU A 8 13.69 0.81 10.66
CA GLU A 8 15.15 0.82 10.48
C GLU A 8 15.67 2.17 9.98
N ARG A 9 14.85 2.86 9.18
CA ARG A 9 15.19 4.15 8.56
C ARG A 9 14.62 5.36 9.30
N SER A 10 13.68 5.15 10.22
CA SER A 10 12.95 6.23 10.91
C SER A 10 13.50 6.44 12.32
N LYS A 11 14.29 7.50 12.48
CA LYS A 11 14.82 7.90 13.79
C LYS A 11 14.19 9.22 14.23
N GLN A 12 14.05 9.41 15.54
CA GLN A 12 13.48 10.64 16.11
C GLN A 12 14.25 11.88 15.65
N GLU A 13 15.58 11.80 15.58
CA GLU A 13 16.43 12.91 15.11
C GLU A 13 16.07 13.42 13.71
N TYR A 14 15.63 12.52 12.81
CA TYR A 14 15.19 12.89 11.46
C TYR A 14 13.85 13.60 11.48
N THR A 15 12.92 13.14 12.31
CA THR A 15 11.63 13.79 12.53
C THR A 15 11.82 15.20 13.07
N ASP A 16 12.68 15.36 14.07
CA ASP A 16 12.99 16.66 14.69
C ASP A 16 13.65 17.60 13.67
N ASN A 17 14.56 17.08 12.86
CA ASN A 17 15.24 17.88 11.84
C ASN A 17 14.25 18.35 10.75
N ILE A 18 13.38 17.46 10.26
CA ILE A 18 12.35 17.82 9.27
C ILE A 18 11.42 18.91 9.84
N THR A 19 10.90 18.71 11.05
CA THR A 19 9.97 19.66 11.66
C THR A 19 10.61 21.01 11.94
N ASN A 20 11.87 21.03 12.39
CA ASN A 20 12.62 22.26 12.62
C ASN A 20 12.93 22.98 11.30
N SER A 21 13.29 22.24 10.25
CA SER A 21 13.55 22.82 8.93
C SER A 21 12.29 23.46 8.31
N LEU A 22 11.15 22.80 8.45
CA LEU A 22 9.87 23.36 8.00
C LEU A 22 9.49 24.63 8.76
N LYS A 23 9.67 24.64 10.09
CA LYS A 23 9.45 25.84 10.90
C LYS A 23 10.40 26.97 10.52
N TRP A 24 11.68 26.67 10.27
CA TRP A 24 12.67 27.66 9.82
C TRP A 24 12.28 28.28 8.48
N LEU A 25 11.66 27.49 7.57
CA LEU A 25 11.12 27.99 6.29
C LEU A 25 9.81 28.79 6.46
N GLY A 26 9.27 28.91 7.68
CA GLY A 26 8.05 29.64 7.96
C GLY A 26 6.77 28.83 7.78
N PHE A 27 6.87 27.50 7.56
CA PHE A 27 5.72 26.64 7.49
C PHE A 27 5.19 26.32 8.89
N ASN A 28 3.88 26.36 9.02
CA ASN A 28 3.14 25.96 10.21
C ASN A 28 2.08 24.91 9.80
N TRP A 29 1.52 24.25 10.78
CA TRP A 29 0.40 23.31 10.62
C TRP A 29 -0.63 23.57 11.70
N ASP A 30 -1.91 23.31 11.37
CA ASP A 30 -3.06 23.69 12.18
C ASP A 30 -3.39 22.63 13.23
N GLU A 31 -2.97 21.37 13.02
CA GLU A 31 -3.30 20.23 13.86
C GLU A 31 -2.04 19.53 14.41
N ASP A 32 -2.23 18.65 15.38
CA ASP A 32 -1.14 17.84 15.91
C ASP A 32 -0.56 16.91 14.85
N ILE A 33 0.77 16.75 14.90
CA ILE A 33 1.49 15.87 13.98
C ILE A 33 1.06 14.42 14.20
N GLN A 34 0.44 13.83 13.17
CA GLN A 34 0.09 12.42 13.17
C GLN A 34 1.32 11.57 12.83
N VAL A 35 1.57 10.53 13.64
CA VAL A 35 2.69 9.60 13.47
C VAL A 35 2.14 8.22 13.11
N GLN A 36 2.51 7.66 11.97
CA GLN A 36 1.93 6.42 11.44
C GLN A 36 2.15 5.21 12.33
N SER A 37 3.34 5.06 12.93
CA SER A 37 3.64 3.95 13.85
C SER A 37 2.69 3.88 15.06
N LYS A 38 2.15 5.02 15.50
CA LYS A 38 1.17 5.08 16.60
C LYS A 38 -0.24 4.64 16.18
N ARG A 39 -0.48 4.42 14.89
CA ARG A 39 -1.79 4.07 14.32
C ARG A 39 -1.89 2.60 13.86
N LEU A 40 -0.94 1.76 14.24
CA LEU A 40 -0.86 0.35 13.85
C LEU A 40 -2.20 -0.40 13.98
N SER A 41 -2.88 -0.27 15.13
CA SER A 41 -4.17 -0.94 15.38
C SER A 41 -5.26 -0.51 14.39
N ARG A 42 -5.26 0.76 13.96
CA ARG A 42 -6.18 1.30 12.95
C ARG A 42 -5.91 0.66 11.58
N HIS A 43 -4.65 0.62 11.16
CA HIS A 43 -4.25 0.01 9.89
C HIS A 43 -4.60 -1.49 9.85
N GLN A 44 -4.31 -2.23 10.93
CA GLN A 44 -4.67 -3.64 11.06
C GLN A 44 -6.19 -3.87 11.02
N LYS A 45 -6.97 -2.98 11.64
CA LYS A 45 -8.44 -3.05 11.60
C LYS A 45 -8.94 -2.96 10.17
N ILE A 46 -8.48 -1.99 9.38
CA ILE A 46 -8.88 -1.84 7.97
C ILE A 46 -8.47 -3.06 7.14
N ALA A 47 -7.25 -3.57 7.32
CA ALA A 47 -6.83 -4.79 6.60
C ALA A 47 -7.72 -6.00 6.93
N ARG A 48 -8.16 -6.17 8.18
CA ARG A 48 -9.11 -7.21 8.57
C ARG A 48 -10.50 -7.01 7.95
N GLU A 49 -10.98 -5.77 7.87
CA GLU A 49 -12.23 -5.45 7.20
C GLU A 49 -12.17 -5.80 5.70
N LEU A 50 -11.05 -5.52 5.03
CA LEU A 50 -10.83 -5.91 3.63
C LEU A 50 -10.81 -7.43 3.46
N LEU A 51 -10.18 -8.18 4.37
CA LEU A 51 -10.22 -9.65 4.38
C LEU A 51 -11.66 -10.17 4.53
N GLN A 52 -12.44 -9.62 5.46
CA GLN A 52 -13.85 -10.01 5.67
C GLN A 52 -14.72 -9.74 4.45
N LYS A 53 -14.45 -8.64 3.75
CA LYS A 53 -15.15 -8.27 2.50
C LYS A 53 -14.63 -9.01 1.27
N LYS A 54 -13.63 -9.89 1.42
CA LYS A 54 -12.94 -10.57 0.32
C LYS A 54 -12.32 -9.62 -0.71
N GLN A 55 -11.94 -8.43 -0.26
CA GLN A 55 -11.18 -7.44 -1.03
C GLN A 55 -9.67 -7.55 -0.77
N ALA A 56 -9.28 -8.44 0.13
CA ALA A 56 -7.91 -8.82 0.42
C ALA A 56 -7.86 -10.32 0.71
N PHE A 57 -6.67 -10.91 0.66
CA PHE A 57 -6.45 -12.33 0.93
C PHE A 57 -5.12 -12.56 1.66
N LYS A 58 -5.04 -13.70 2.36
CA LYS A 58 -3.83 -14.15 3.06
C LYS A 58 -2.92 -14.88 2.08
N CYS A 59 -1.61 -14.60 2.12
CA CYS A 59 -0.61 -15.21 1.26
C CYS A 59 0.58 -15.72 2.08
N VAL A 60 0.99 -16.96 1.81
CA VAL A 60 2.11 -17.65 2.49
C VAL A 60 3.26 -17.99 1.54
N CYS A 61 3.28 -17.40 0.33
CA CYS A 61 4.32 -17.66 -0.65
C CYS A 61 5.70 -17.35 -0.10
N SER A 62 6.67 -18.24 -0.39
CA SER A 62 8.08 -18.01 -0.06
C SER A 62 8.67 -16.90 -0.92
N GLU A 63 9.76 -16.30 -0.44
CA GLU A 63 10.49 -15.28 -1.20
C GLU A 63 10.99 -15.80 -2.56
N GLU A 64 11.42 -17.06 -2.59
CA GLU A 64 11.86 -17.73 -3.83
C GLU A 64 10.73 -17.81 -4.85
N LYS A 65 9.52 -18.25 -4.42
CA LYS A 65 8.34 -18.31 -5.29
C LYS A 65 7.98 -16.91 -5.83
N ILE A 66 8.01 -15.91 -4.97
CA ILE A 66 7.74 -14.51 -5.36
C ILE A 66 8.80 -14.00 -6.35
N ALA A 67 10.08 -14.31 -6.12
CA ALA A 67 11.16 -13.91 -7.02
C ALA A 67 11.04 -14.55 -8.40
N ASN A 68 10.71 -15.84 -8.46
CA ASN A 68 10.47 -16.58 -9.71
C ASN A 68 9.28 -15.99 -10.48
N GLN A 69 8.18 -15.69 -9.78
CA GLN A 69 6.99 -15.07 -10.39
C GLN A 69 7.32 -13.69 -10.98
N ARG A 70 8.05 -12.86 -10.24
CA ARG A 70 8.51 -11.55 -10.72
C ARG A 70 9.41 -11.64 -11.95
N LYS A 71 10.24 -12.69 -12.04
CA LYS A 71 11.08 -12.95 -13.21
C LYS A 71 10.22 -13.26 -14.44
N LEU A 72 9.25 -14.16 -14.31
CA LEU A 72 8.28 -14.48 -15.38
C LEU A 72 7.51 -13.26 -15.87
N ILE A 73 7.07 -12.41 -14.93
CA ILE A 73 6.37 -11.15 -15.25
C ILE A 73 7.27 -10.21 -16.08
N LYS A 74 8.56 -10.12 -15.75
CA LYS A 74 9.52 -9.28 -16.49
C LYS A 74 9.83 -9.82 -17.89
N GLU A 75 9.91 -11.13 -18.04
CA GLU A 75 10.24 -11.79 -19.31
C GLU A 75 9.06 -11.79 -20.29
N ASN A 76 7.83 -11.73 -19.79
CA ASN A 76 6.63 -11.78 -20.62
C ASN A 76 5.71 -10.59 -20.33
N LYS A 77 5.70 -9.59 -21.23
CA LYS A 77 4.90 -8.37 -21.09
C LYS A 77 3.38 -8.61 -21.00
N ASN A 78 2.90 -9.72 -21.53
CA ASN A 78 1.49 -10.10 -21.49
C ASN A 78 1.12 -10.96 -20.26
N TYR A 79 2.07 -11.20 -19.37
CA TYR A 79 1.83 -11.96 -18.16
C TYR A 79 1.15 -11.08 -17.10
N SER A 80 0.14 -11.63 -16.42
CA SER A 80 -0.51 -10.94 -15.32
C SER A 80 0.51 -10.54 -14.24
N LYS A 81 0.43 -9.31 -13.76
CA LYS A 81 1.30 -8.83 -12.67
C LYS A 81 0.91 -9.38 -11.29
N LYS A 82 -0.10 -10.24 -11.22
CA LYS A 82 -0.49 -10.90 -9.97
C LYS A 82 0.62 -11.84 -9.48
N ILE A 83 0.99 -11.67 -8.23
CA ILE A 83 2.10 -12.43 -7.62
C ILE A 83 1.62 -13.76 -7.07
N CYS A 84 0.38 -13.82 -6.57
CA CYS A 84 -0.15 -15.04 -5.98
C CYS A 84 -1.66 -15.18 -6.22
N THR A 85 -2.04 -16.09 -7.09
CA THR A 85 -3.44 -16.48 -7.32
C THR A 85 -3.84 -17.74 -6.53
N GLU A 86 -2.90 -18.61 -6.23
CA GLU A 86 -3.15 -19.89 -5.56
C GLU A 86 -3.61 -19.70 -4.12
N CYS A 87 -2.90 -18.88 -3.32
CA CYS A 87 -3.27 -18.65 -1.93
C CYS A 87 -4.67 -18.06 -1.77
N LYS A 88 -5.14 -17.25 -2.72
CA LYS A 88 -6.45 -16.63 -2.67
C LYS A 88 -7.59 -17.66 -2.60
N ASN A 89 -7.44 -18.78 -3.30
CA ASN A 89 -8.46 -19.81 -3.43
C ASN A 89 -8.27 -21.00 -2.47
N ASP A 90 -7.23 -20.97 -1.63
CA ASP A 90 -6.90 -22.01 -0.68
C ASP A 90 -7.54 -21.72 0.68
N ASN A 91 -8.57 -22.48 1.04
CA ASN A 91 -9.31 -22.30 2.28
C ASN A 91 -8.44 -22.52 3.53
N ASP A 92 -7.47 -23.42 3.48
CA ASP A 92 -6.57 -23.70 4.62
C ASP A 92 -5.67 -22.49 4.87
N ILE A 93 -5.20 -21.83 3.80
CA ILE A 93 -4.42 -20.60 3.90
C ILE A 93 -5.30 -19.46 4.41
N GLN A 94 -6.51 -19.31 3.88
CA GLN A 94 -7.41 -18.23 4.29
C GLN A 94 -7.91 -18.37 5.73
N SER A 95 -7.91 -19.59 6.32
CA SER A 95 -8.28 -19.82 7.71
C SER A 95 -7.14 -19.60 8.73
N ARG A 96 -5.89 -19.43 8.29
CA ARG A 96 -4.73 -19.28 9.20
C ARG A 96 -4.85 -18.02 10.05
N ASP A 97 -4.39 -18.11 11.30
CA ASP A 97 -4.33 -16.98 12.23
C ASP A 97 -2.97 -16.25 12.20
N GLU A 98 -1.91 -16.93 11.71
CA GLU A 98 -0.54 -16.39 11.70
C GLU A 98 0.30 -16.90 10.50
N GLY A 99 1.48 -16.34 10.34
CA GLY A 99 2.47 -16.80 9.34
C GLY A 99 2.16 -16.39 7.90
N PHE A 100 1.30 -15.40 7.67
CA PHE A 100 0.91 -14.90 6.37
C PHE A 100 1.17 -13.40 6.22
N VAL A 101 1.19 -12.93 4.98
CA VAL A 101 1.04 -11.52 4.63
C VAL A 101 -0.39 -11.29 4.12
N VAL A 102 -0.91 -10.08 4.27
CA VAL A 102 -2.20 -9.69 3.67
C VAL A 102 -1.93 -8.95 2.37
N ARG A 103 -2.56 -9.40 1.28
CA ARG A 103 -2.48 -8.76 -0.04
C ARG A 103 -3.83 -8.19 -0.44
N LEU A 104 -3.81 -7.07 -1.14
CA LEU A 104 -5.01 -6.53 -1.79
C LEU A 104 -5.43 -7.44 -2.93
N ASP A 105 -6.72 -7.67 -3.07
CA ASP A 105 -7.30 -8.39 -4.20
C ASP A 105 -7.76 -7.40 -5.26
N VAL A 106 -6.85 -7.00 -6.13
CA VAL A 106 -7.17 -6.14 -7.27
C VAL A 106 -7.93 -6.95 -8.32
N PRO A 107 -9.07 -6.48 -8.86
CA PRO A 107 -9.79 -7.19 -9.92
C PRO A 107 -8.89 -7.52 -11.12
N ASP A 108 -9.11 -8.68 -11.75
CA ASP A 108 -8.34 -9.09 -12.92
C ASP A 108 -8.80 -8.39 -14.19
N GLU A 109 -10.10 -8.11 -14.29
CA GLU A 109 -10.71 -7.50 -15.46
C GLU A 109 -11.00 -6.02 -15.28
N GLY A 110 -11.11 -5.31 -16.39
CA GLY A 110 -11.45 -3.89 -16.41
C GLY A 110 -10.26 -2.95 -16.49
N ASN A 111 -10.58 -1.68 -16.48
CA ASN A 111 -9.60 -0.60 -16.54
C ASN A 111 -9.97 0.46 -15.50
N LEU A 112 -8.97 1.02 -14.85
CA LEU A 112 -9.12 2.17 -13.99
C LEU A 112 -8.66 3.43 -14.72
N LYS A 113 -9.55 4.42 -14.78
CA LYS A 113 -9.26 5.74 -15.33
C LYS A 113 -9.18 6.75 -14.21
N ILE A 114 -8.06 7.47 -14.13
CA ILE A 114 -7.83 8.57 -13.19
C ILE A 114 -7.65 9.86 -13.98
N LYS A 115 -8.32 10.90 -13.54
CA LYS A 115 -8.16 12.26 -14.07
C LYS A 115 -7.12 13.00 -13.22
N ASP A 116 -5.91 13.13 -13.75
CA ASP A 116 -4.85 13.89 -13.11
C ASP A 116 -4.82 15.32 -13.65
N THR A 117 -4.50 16.30 -12.80
CA THR A 117 -4.50 17.71 -13.18
C THR A 117 -3.36 18.08 -14.15
N ILE A 118 -2.25 17.35 -14.09
CA ILE A 118 -1.04 17.59 -14.90
C ILE A 118 -0.97 16.60 -16.06
N GLN A 119 -1.13 15.29 -15.77
CA GLN A 119 -1.03 14.22 -16.77
C GLN A 119 -2.30 14.05 -17.62
N GLY A 120 -3.41 14.68 -17.20
CA GLY A 120 -4.71 14.53 -17.86
C GLY A 120 -5.37 13.18 -17.53
N ASP A 121 -6.12 12.65 -18.48
CA ASP A 121 -6.84 11.38 -18.33
C ASP A 121 -5.90 10.21 -18.58
N VAL A 122 -5.56 9.47 -17.55
CA VAL A 122 -4.71 8.26 -17.63
C VAL A 122 -5.52 7.02 -17.29
N THR A 123 -5.41 6.01 -18.14
CA THR A 123 -6.11 4.72 -17.97
C THR A 123 -5.10 3.60 -17.85
N VAL A 124 -5.26 2.74 -16.85
CA VAL A 124 -4.42 1.56 -16.62
C VAL A 124 -5.33 0.33 -16.55
N ALA A 125 -4.94 -0.73 -17.26
CA ALA A 125 -5.63 -2.01 -17.17
C ALA A 125 -5.38 -2.66 -15.78
N ASN A 126 -6.40 -3.27 -15.19
CA ASN A 126 -6.28 -3.92 -13.89
C ASN A 126 -5.24 -5.05 -13.88
N LEU A 127 -5.07 -5.75 -15.01
CA LEU A 127 -4.01 -6.75 -15.20
C LEU A 127 -2.60 -6.19 -15.02
N GLU A 128 -2.42 -4.89 -15.16
CA GLU A 128 -1.13 -4.23 -14.96
C GLU A 128 -0.87 -3.86 -13.49
N LEU A 129 -1.85 -4.04 -12.61
CA LEU A 129 -1.72 -3.79 -11.19
C LEU A 129 -1.44 -5.10 -10.46
N ASP A 130 -0.46 -5.08 -9.57
CA ASP A 130 -0.11 -6.23 -8.74
C ASP A 130 -1.00 -6.33 -7.49
N ASP A 131 -1.08 -7.52 -6.92
CA ASP A 131 -1.66 -7.82 -5.62
C ASP A 131 -0.66 -7.46 -4.50
N PHE A 132 -0.43 -6.17 -4.29
CA PHE A 132 0.58 -5.69 -3.35
C PHE A 132 0.25 -6.00 -1.89
N ILE A 133 1.28 -6.04 -1.06
CA ILE A 133 1.15 -6.34 0.37
C ILE A 133 0.56 -5.14 1.11
N LEU A 134 -0.48 -5.38 1.90
CA LEU A 134 -1.08 -4.44 2.85
C LEU A 134 -0.45 -4.58 4.24
N LEU A 135 -0.42 -5.82 4.78
CA LEU A 135 0.26 -6.13 6.04
C LEU A 135 1.38 -7.14 5.79
N ARG A 136 2.51 -6.90 6.41
CA ARG A 136 3.65 -7.82 6.44
C ARG A 136 3.36 -9.00 7.36
N LYS A 137 4.30 -9.96 7.44
CA LYS A 137 4.17 -11.17 8.27
C LYS A 137 4.09 -10.87 9.76
N ASP A 138 4.75 -9.81 10.20
CA ASP A 138 4.71 -9.27 11.56
C ASP A 138 3.49 -8.39 11.84
N GLN A 139 2.54 -8.35 10.91
CA GLN A 139 1.33 -7.54 10.94
C GLN A 139 1.59 -6.02 10.91
N SER A 140 2.81 -5.57 10.59
CA SER A 140 3.08 -4.17 10.32
C SER A 140 2.51 -3.75 8.97
N PRO A 141 1.95 -2.53 8.83
CA PRO A 141 1.40 -2.05 7.57
C PRO A 141 2.54 -1.70 6.60
N THR A 142 2.25 -1.84 5.32
CA THR A 142 3.09 -1.21 4.29
C THR A 142 2.64 0.24 4.06
N TYR A 143 3.51 1.02 3.41
CA TYR A 143 3.17 2.36 2.93
C TYR A 143 1.83 2.38 2.17
N MET A 144 1.59 1.36 1.33
CA MET A 144 0.40 1.31 0.47
C MET A 144 -0.92 1.27 1.27
N LEU A 145 -0.94 0.65 2.45
CA LEU A 145 -2.11 0.65 3.33
C LEU A 145 -2.12 1.89 4.23
N SER A 146 -1.01 2.19 4.90
CA SER A 146 -0.98 3.22 5.93
C SER A 146 -1.30 4.61 5.40
N VAL A 147 -0.79 4.95 4.21
CA VAL A 147 -1.04 6.27 3.62
C VAL A 147 -2.52 6.46 3.27
N VAL A 148 -3.17 5.44 2.69
CA VAL A 148 -4.58 5.52 2.29
C VAL A 148 -5.50 5.64 3.50
N VAL A 149 -5.26 4.82 4.53
CA VAL A 149 -6.05 4.87 5.77
C VAL A 149 -5.91 6.22 6.46
N ASP A 150 -4.68 6.73 6.53
CA ASP A 150 -4.42 8.01 7.18
C ASP A 150 -4.96 9.19 6.36
N ASP A 151 -4.85 9.17 5.04
CA ASP A 151 -5.42 10.18 4.16
C ASP A 151 -6.95 10.24 4.31
N HIS A 152 -7.60 9.07 4.35
CA HIS A 152 -9.03 8.99 4.60
C HIS A 152 -9.42 9.57 5.97
N ASP A 153 -8.74 9.14 7.03
CA ASP A 153 -9.06 9.55 8.40
C ASP A 153 -8.76 11.04 8.65
N LEU A 154 -7.79 11.61 7.94
CA LEU A 154 -7.42 13.03 7.99
C LEU A 154 -8.23 13.90 7.01
N GLY A 155 -9.11 13.31 6.20
CA GLY A 155 -9.92 14.04 5.23
C GLY A 155 -9.12 14.66 4.09
N ILE A 156 -7.97 14.08 3.73
CA ILE A 156 -7.15 14.54 2.61
C ILE A 156 -7.94 14.38 1.31
N ASN A 157 -8.11 15.46 0.58
CA ASN A 157 -8.88 15.49 -0.67
C ASN A 157 -8.05 15.92 -1.89
N TYR A 158 -6.78 16.24 -1.70
CA TYR A 158 -5.87 16.60 -2.78
C TYR A 158 -4.48 16.03 -2.52
N ILE A 159 -3.90 15.36 -3.51
CA ILE A 159 -2.60 14.70 -3.42
C ILE A 159 -1.66 15.29 -4.47
N ILE A 160 -0.49 15.75 -4.03
CA ILE A 160 0.61 16.19 -4.89
C ILE A 160 1.76 15.21 -4.67
N ARG A 161 2.21 14.55 -5.75
CA ARG A 161 3.28 13.54 -5.70
C ARG A 161 4.19 13.60 -6.90
N GLY A 162 5.39 13.04 -6.78
CA GLY A 162 6.31 12.86 -7.89
C GLY A 162 5.74 11.90 -8.95
N ASP A 163 6.11 12.08 -10.19
CA ASP A 163 5.66 11.27 -11.33
C ASP A 163 6.08 9.80 -11.22
N ASP A 164 7.24 9.53 -10.61
CA ASP A 164 7.73 8.20 -10.28
C ASP A 164 6.80 7.41 -9.33
N HIS A 165 5.96 8.12 -8.58
CA HIS A 165 4.95 7.55 -7.69
C HIS A 165 3.53 7.56 -8.28
N PHE A 166 3.34 8.01 -9.52
CA PHE A 166 2.02 8.16 -10.12
C PHE A 166 1.26 6.82 -10.22
N ILE A 167 1.95 5.72 -10.54
CA ILE A 167 1.35 4.38 -10.59
C ILE A 167 0.73 3.94 -9.25
N ASN A 168 1.23 4.45 -8.12
CA ASN A 168 0.66 4.15 -6.82
C ASN A 168 -0.77 4.69 -6.66
N THR A 169 -1.14 5.74 -7.40
CA THR A 169 -2.51 6.27 -7.40
C THR A 169 -3.51 5.21 -7.83
N PHE A 170 -3.19 4.43 -8.88
CA PHE A 170 -4.03 3.34 -9.36
C PHE A 170 -4.13 2.18 -8.37
N ARG A 171 -3.02 1.85 -7.70
CA ARG A 171 -3.01 0.82 -6.66
C ARG A 171 -3.81 1.23 -5.42
N GLN A 172 -3.66 2.48 -4.99
CA GLN A 172 -4.29 3.04 -3.80
C GLN A 172 -5.79 3.33 -3.97
N TYR A 173 -6.28 3.31 -5.20
CA TYR A 173 -7.70 3.49 -5.51
C TYR A 173 -8.55 2.31 -5.05
N TYR A 174 -8.03 1.08 -5.16
CA TYR A 174 -8.72 -0.15 -4.74
C TYR A 174 -8.64 -0.35 -3.22
#